data_cdb8e3aa2c091f7573271794dfe48d1c
#
_entry.id   cdb8e3aa2c091f7573271794dfe48d1c
#
_cell.length_a   1.000
_cell.length_b   1.000
_cell.length_c   1.000
_cell.angle_alpha   90.00
_cell.angle_beta   90.00
_cell.angle_gamma   90.00
#
_symmetry.space_group_name_H-M   'P 1'
#
loop_
_entity.id
_entity.type
_entity.pdbx_description
1 polymer ?
#
loop_
_entity_poly.entity_id
_entity_poly.type
_entity_poly.pdbx_seq_one_letter_code
_entity_poly.pdbx_strand_id
1 'polypeptide(L)'
;MKTSIVTLLITFCFYLSVYAQAPQDKATELKEQALSSLKQKDYIKARYLFKKAYEAFAVRENYPQAIECGIQANALYVRENFYKEGFELCRNMEQLIWTGEQKQNKVFYDLRFPISKERLQMYISLKNPAQAKNQLDKLEEIASLAKNDSLMEVLLYTKANYYYTFNQNTQGDACFRKLISQYKEKKDYDKVSDCYKTLIGIARKANNAPLMERTYESYIVWTDSVKALTAQDELNVLKRKYDESLQTIQDKDSTVSAKQYIIIGLCTLVAILVAAIIVLAILLLKFITGNRKLKKSVVIANEHNELKTKFIRNISSQMEPTLNTL
;
A
#
# COMPACT_ATOMS: atom_id res chain seq x y z
N MET A 1 2.28 4.15 47.64
CA MET A 1 2.16 5.09 46.54
C MET A 1 2.21 4.46 45.14
N LYS A 2 3.05 3.45 44.86
CA LYS A 2 3.11 2.82 43.51
C LYS A 2 1.86 2.03 43.13
N THR A 3 1.18 1.39 44.06
CA THR A 3 -0.05 0.60 43.84
C THR A 3 -1.29 1.49 43.52
N SER A 4 -1.37 2.68 44.12
CA SER A 4 -2.47 3.63 43.85
C SER A 4 -2.42 4.26 42.45
N ILE A 5 -1.23 4.43 41.86
CA ILE A 5 -1.08 4.99 40.49
C ILE A 5 -1.48 3.95 39.44
N VAL A 6 -1.15 2.68 39.68
CA VAL A 6 -1.51 1.56 38.75
C VAL A 6 -3.03 1.33 38.75
N THR A 7 -3.67 1.37 39.92
CA THR A 7 -5.15 1.26 40.00
C THR A 7 -5.84 2.45 39.34
N LEU A 8 -5.32 3.68 39.46
CA LEU A 8 -5.86 4.87 38.80
C LEU A 8 -5.70 4.82 37.27
N LEU A 9 -4.56 4.28 36.78
CA LEU A 9 -4.34 4.07 35.36
C LEU A 9 -5.26 3.00 34.76
N ILE A 10 -5.48 1.90 35.48
CA ILE A 10 -6.40 0.82 35.02
C ILE A 10 -7.84 1.33 35.00
N THR A 11 -8.30 2.07 36.01
CA THR A 11 -9.65 2.68 36.01
C THR A 11 -9.79 3.74 34.93
N PHE A 12 -8.75 4.53 34.63
CA PHE A 12 -8.75 5.50 33.54
C PHE A 12 -8.79 4.85 32.17
N CYS A 13 -8.06 3.74 31.96
CA CYS A 13 -8.16 2.94 30.73
C CYS A 13 -9.54 2.28 30.57
N PHE A 14 -10.16 1.83 31.65
CA PHE A 14 -11.54 1.30 31.61
C PHE A 14 -12.56 2.40 31.29
N TYR A 15 -12.42 3.61 31.84
CA TYR A 15 -13.26 4.76 31.49
C TYR A 15 -13.09 5.19 30.04
N LEU A 16 -11.86 5.19 29.50
CA LEU A 16 -11.61 5.51 28.08
C LEU A 16 -12.20 4.45 27.12
N SER A 17 -12.21 3.18 27.49
CA SER A 17 -12.82 2.13 26.65
C SER A 17 -14.36 2.17 26.65
N VAL A 18 -14.99 2.68 27.70
CA VAL A 18 -16.46 2.89 27.77
C VAL A 18 -16.87 4.15 26.99
N TYR A 19 -16.02 5.19 26.92
CA TYR A 19 -16.28 6.40 26.11
C TYR A 19 -15.93 6.22 24.63
N ALA A 20 -15.18 5.18 24.24
CA ALA A 20 -14.81 4.92 22.84
C ALA A 20 -15.91 4.23 22.01
N GLN A 21 -17.01 3.80 22.60
CA GLN A 21 -18.21 3.44 21.88
C GLN A 21 -19.04 4.69 21.64
N ALA A 22 -18.69 5.44 20.58
CA ALA A 22 -19.62 6.43 20.01
C ALA A 22 -20.99 5.73 19.84
N PRO A 23 -22.11 6.34 20.22
CA PRO A 23 -23.42 5.72 20.08
C PRO A 23 -23.57 5.29 18.62
N GLN A 24 -23.62 3.98 18.42
CA GLN A 24 -23.75 3.41 17.08
C GLN A 24 -24.98 4.06 16.44
N ASP A 25 -24.77 4.70 15.31
CA ASP A 25 -25.83 5.43 14.64
C ASP A 25 -26.96 4.47 14.31
N LYS A 26 -28.17 4.76 14.79
CA LYS A 26 -29.38 3.95 14.57
C LYS A 26 -29.58 3.54 13.11
N ALA A 27 -29.22 4.39 12.14
CA ALA A 27 -29.29 4.06 10.73
C ALA A 27 -28.28 2.95 10.34
N THR A 28 -27.05 3.04 10.87
CA THR A 28 -26.00 2.05 10.68
C THR A 28 -26.37 0.72 11.36
N GLU A 29 -26.92 0.79 12.58
CA GLU A 29 -27.40 -0.41 13.28
C GLU A 29 -28.49 -1.14 12.49
N LEU A 30 -29.49 -0.42 11.96
CA LEU A 30 -30.54 -0.99 11.11
C LEU A 30 -29.96 -1.65 9.85
N LYS A 31 -28.95 -1.04 9.23
CA LYS A 31 -28.26 -1.62 8.06
C LYS A 31 -27.54 -2.92 8.45
N GLU A 32 -26.82 -2.97 9.57
CA GLU A 32 -26.14 -4.16 10.04
C GLU A 32 -27.11 -5.29 10.39
N GLN A 33 -28.22 -4.98 11.05
CA GLN A 33 -29.30 -5.93 11.32
C GLN A 33 -29.93 -6.48 10.03
N ALA A 34 -30.10 -5.61 9.03
CA ALA A 34 -30.60 -6.02 7.71
C ALA A 34 -29.62 -6.99 7.01
N LEU A 35 -28.33 -6.70 7.03
CA LEU A 35 -27.30 -7.57 6.48
C LEU A 35 -27.22 -8.92 7.23
N SER A 36 -27.38 -8.92 8.55
CA SER A 36 -27.43 -10.14 9.35
C SER A 36 -28.65 -10.99 8.97
N SER A 37 -29.84 -10.37 8.86
CA SER A 37 -31.08 -11.05 8.44
C SER A 37 -30.97 -11.61 7.03
N LEU A 38 -30.30 -10.89 6.11
CA LEU A 38 -30.03 -11.35 4.75
C LEU A 38 -29.13 -12.60 4.73
N LYS A 39 -28.06 -12.63 5.58
CA LYS A 39 -27.20 -13.81 5.74
C LYS A 39 -27.96 -15.01 6.29
N GLN A 40 -28.92 -14.79 7.18
CA GLN A 40 -29.81 -15.81 7.73
C GLN A 40 -30.92 -16.24 6.76
N LYS A 41 -30.98 -15.63 5.57
CA LYS A 41 -32.02 -15.84 4.56
C LYS A 41 -33.42 -15.44 5.02
N ASP A 42 -33.53 -14.61 6.06
CA ASP A 42 -34.79 -13.97 6.46
C ASP A 42 -35.01 -12.73 5.60
N TYR A 43 -35.50 -12.97 4.37
CA TYR A 43 -35.64 -11.94 3.34
C TYR A 43 -36.70 -10.89 3.68
N ILE A 44 -37.76 -11.29 4.37
CA ILE A 44 -38.84 -10.39 4.77
C ILE A 44 -38.34 -9.38 5.78
N LYS A 45 -37.64 -9.86 6.83
CA LYS A 45 -37.06 -9.02 7.85
C LYS A 45 -35.93 -8.16 7.28
N ALA A 46 -35.06 -8.73 6.45
CA ALA A 46 -33.98 -7.99 5.78
C ALA A 46 -34.55 -6.84 4.93
N ARG A 47 -35.59 -7.08 4.12
CA ARG A 47 -36.27 -6.06 3.31
C ARG A 47 -36.80 -4.92 4.17
N TYR A 48 -37.52 -5.25 5.24
CA TYR A 48 -38.07 -4.26 6.17
C TYR A 48 -36.95 -3.41 6.79
N LEU A 49 -35.90 -4.04 7.29
CA LEU A 49 -34.77 -3.35 7.93
C LEU A 49 -33.98 -2.48 6.95
N PHE A 50 -33.73 -2.94 5.72
CA PHE A 50 -33.12 -2.12 4.69
C PHE A 50 -33.96 -0.91 4.33
N LYS A 51 -35.31 -1.07 4.22
CA LYS A 51 -36.20 0.08 4.00
C LYS A 51 -36.12 1.07 5.15
N LYS A 52 -36.11 0.61 6.40
CA LYS A 52 -35.95 1.46 7.58
C LYS A 52 -34.59 2.16 7.63
N ALA A 53 -33.52 1.47 7.27
CA ALA A 53 -32.19 2.06 7.15
C ALA A 53 -32.16 3.15 6.07
N TYR A 54 -32.77 2.88 4.89
CA TYR A 54 -32.94 3.85 3.82
C TYR A 54 -33.62 5.13 4.33
N GLU A 55 -34.77 5.01 5.01
CA GLU A 55 -35.51 6.13 5.58
C GLU A 55 -34.66 6.92 6.61
N ALA A 56 -33.93 6.22 7.47
CA ALA A 56 -33.08 6.83 8.50
C ALA A 56 -31.88 7.59 7.93
N PHE A 57 -31.22 7.02 6.90
CA PHE A 57 -30.13 7.70 6.20
C PHE A 57 -30.63 8.88 5.34
N ALA A 58 -31.82 8.76 4.74
CA ALA A 58 -32.41 9.82 3.94
C ALA A 58 -32.70 11.08 4.79
N VAL A 59 -33.25 10.92 6.00
CA VAL A 59 -33.49 12.03 6.95
C VAL A 59 -32.20 12.77 7.29
N ARG A 60 -31.05 12.08 7.29
CA ARG A 60 -29.73 12.65 7.59
C ARG A 60 -28.99 13.16 6.37
N GLU A 61 -29.62 13.13 5.22
CA GLU A 61 -29.01 13.52 3.94
C GLU A 61 -27.74 12.73 3.59
N ASN A 62 -27.59 11.51 4.16
CA ASN A 62 -26.55 10.59 3.78
C ASN A 62 -27.01 9.80 2.53
N TYR A 63 -26.99 10.50 1.39
CA TYR A 63 -27.50 9.97 0.12
C TYR A 63 -26.86 8.65 -0.31
N PRO A 64 -25.51 8.46 -0.23
CA PRO A 64 -24.88 7.21 -0.64
C PRO A 64 -25.39 6.01 0.14
N GLN A 65 -25.45 6.11 1.48
CA GLN A 65 -25.91 5.01 2.34
C GLN A 65 -27.41 4.77 2.19
N ALA A 66 -28.20 5.84 2.01
CA ALA A 66 -29.63 5.74 1.75
C ALA A 66 -29.87 4.95 0.45
N ILE A 67 -29.24 5.35 -0.65
CA ILE A 67 -29.43 4.66 -1.94
C ILE A 67 -28.94 3.21 -1.88
N GLU A 68 -27.82 2.93 -1.25
CA GLU A 68 -27.34 1.56 -1.05
C GLU A 68 -28.41 0.69 -0.34
N CYS A 69 -28.95 1.17 0.77
CA CYS A 69 -30.01 0.46 1.51
C CYS A 69 -31.30 0.33 0.67
N GLY A 70 -31.69 1.38 -0.06
CA GLY A 70 -32.82 1.37 -0.96
C GLY A 70 -32.71 0.33 -2.06
N ILE A 71 -31.53 0.21 -2.68
CA ILE A 71 -31.25 -0.81 -3.71
C ILE A 71 -31.34 -2.23 -3.13
N GLN A 72 -30.79 -2.47 -1.92
CA GLN A 72 -30.91 -3.77 -1.26
C GLN A 72 -32.37 -4.14 -0.96
N ALA A 73 -33.14 -3.19 -0.46
CA ALA A 73 -34.58 -3.39 -0.25
C ALA A 73 -35.31 -3.67 -1.55
N ASN A 74 -34.97 -2.93 -2.63
CA ASN A 74 -35.56 -3.10 -3.95
C ASN A 74 -35.27 -4.49 -4.54
N ALA A 75 -34.04 -4.97 -4.44
CA ALA A 75 -33.68 -6.31 -4.89
C ALA A 75 -34.49 -7.40 -4.20
N LEU A 76 -34.86 -7.21 -2.92
CA LEU A 76 -35.72 -8.13 -2.17
C LEU A 76 -37.19 -8.02 -2.59
N TYR A 77 -37.69 -6.82 -2.91
CA TYR A 77 -39.01 -6.66 -3.52
C TYR A 77 -39.10 -7.39 -4.85
N VAL A 78 -38.13 -7.22 -5.74
CA VAL A 78 -38.04 -7.89 -7.04
C VAL A 78 -37.99 -9.40 -6.90
N ARG A 79 -37.19 -9.89 -5.93
CA ARG A 79 -37.10 -11.34 -5.63
C ARG A 79 -38.48 -11.97 -5.32
N GLU A 80 -39.32 -11.21 -4.60
CA GLU A 80 -40.65 -11.67 -4.18
C GLU A 80 -41.76 -11.28 -5.18
N ASN A 81 -41.39 -10.72 -6.34
CA ASN A 81 -42.28 -10.22 -7.39
C ASN A 81 -43.17 -9.04 -6.96
N PHE A 82 -42.80 -8.29 -5.93
CA PHE A 82 -43.46 -7.06 -5.51
C PHE A 82 -42.98 -5.86 -6.35
N TYR A 83 -43.24 -5.94 -7.66
CA TYR A 83 -42.74 -4.92 -8.60
C TYR A 83 -43.34 -3.52 -8.38
N LYS A 84 -44.62 -3.45 -7.96
CA LYS A 84 -45.26 -2.16 -7.66
C LYS A 84 -44.49 -1.39 -6.57
N GLU A 85 -44.22 -2.07 -5.47
CA GLU A 85 -43.46 -1.52 -4.32
C GLU A 85 -42.00 -1.20 -4.71
N GLY A 86 -41.40 -2.03 -5.56
CA GLY A 86 -40.08 -1.78 -6.12
C GLY A 86 -40.01 -0.51 -6.96
N PHE A 87 -40.99 -0.30 -7.88
CA PHE A 87 -41.07 0.93 -8.66
C PHE A 87 -41.34 2.16 -7.80
N GLU A 88 -42.18 2.03 -6.76
CA GLU A 88 -42.45 3.09 -5.83
C GLU A 88 -41.16 3.47 -5.05
N LEU A 89 -40.42 2.49 -4.56
CA LEU A 89 -39.15 2.73 -3.87
C LEU A 89 -38.13 3.40 -4.80
N CYS A 90 -38.02 2.98 -6.06
CA CYS A 90 -37.15 3.66 -7.03
C CYS A 90 -37.58 5.11 -7.24
N ARG A 91 -38.88 5.42 -7.29
CA ARG A 91 -39.34 6.80 -7.40
C ARG A 91 -38.94 7.64 -6.18
N ASN A 92 -39.10 7.05 -4.99
CA ASN A 92 -38.72 7.75 -3.73
C ASN A 92 -37.20 8.02 -3.68
N MET A 93 -36.37 7.07 -4.14
CA MET A 93 -34.92 7.27 -4.27
C MET A 93 -34.59 8.37 -5.29
N GLU A 94 -35.25 8.39 -6.46
CA GLU A 94 -35.06 9.46 -7.46
C GLU A 94 -35.42 10.84 -6.90
N GLN A 95 -36.53 10.93 -6.16
CA GLN A 95 -36.96 12.17 -5.52
C GLN A 95 -35.95 12.65 -4.44
N LEU A 96 -35.42 11.71 -3.65
CA LEU A 96 -34.39 11.99 -2.65
C LEU A 96 -33.12 12.56 -3.30
N ILE A 97 -32.66 11.90 -4.39
CA ILE A 97 -31.48 12.36 -5.13
C ILE A 97 -31.71 13.72 -5.77
N TRP A 98 -32.85 13.92 -6.41
CA TRP A 98 -33.19 15.21 -7.01
C TRP A 98 -33.16 16.34 -5.96
N THR A 99 -33.73 16.12 -4.78
CA THR A 99 -33.69 17.10 -3.67
C THR A 99 -32.26 17.38 -3.21
N GLY A 100 -31.43 16.34 -3.09
CA GLY A 100 -30.01 16.47 -2.72
C GLY A 100 -29.19 17.25 -3.76
N GLU A 101 -29.42 16.98 -5.03
CA GLU A 101 -28.77 17.68 -6.15
C GLU A 101 -29.12 19.18 -6.18
N GLN A 102 -30.39 19.53 -5.92
CA GLN A 102 -30.82 20.94 -5.83
C GLN A 102 -30.13 21.65 -4.65
N LYS A 103 -30.03 20.98 -3.49
CA LYS A 103 -29.37 21.53 -2.31
C LYS A 103 -27.86 21.73 -2.50
N GLN A 104 -27.20 20.79 -3.18
CA GLN A 104 -25.74 20.81 -3.35
C GLN A 104 -25.29 21.42 -4.68
N ASN A 105 -26.23 21.80 -5.54
CA ASN A 105 -25.97 22.27 -6.91
C ASN A 105 -25.00 21.38 -7.69
N LYS A 106 -25.18 20.05 -7.55
CA LYS A 106 -24.32 19.03 -8.16
C LYS A 106 -25.14 17.81 -8.55
N VAL A 107 -24.91 17.28 -9.75
CA VAL A 107 -25.56 16.05 -10.23
C VAL A 107 -24.85 14.81 -9.66
N PHE A 108 -25.61 13.86 -9.11
CA PHE A 108 -25.09 12.63 -8.48
C PHE A 108 -25.24 11.46 -9.44
N TYR A 109 -24.48 11.44 -10.54
CA TYR A 109 -24.54 10.38 -11.55
C TYR A 109 -24.31 9.00 -10.94
N ASP A 110 -23.36 8.86 -10.00
CA ASP A 110 -23.05 7.59 -9.32
C ASP A 110 -24.21 7.04 -8.49
N LEU A 111 -25.12 7.89 -8.03
CA LEU A 111 -26.33 7.50 -7.30
C LEU A 111 -27.54 7.35 -8.21
N ARG A 112 -27.64 8.10 -9.30
CA ARG A 112 -28.70 7.94 -10.32
C ARG A 112 -28.56 6.63 -11.08
N PHE A 113 -27.34 6.23 -11.39
CA PHE A 113 -27.07 5.03 -12.18
C PHE A 113 -27.66 3.74 -11.56
N PRO A 114 -27.39 3.37 -10.30
CA PRO A 114 -27.94 2.17 -9.70
C PRO A 114 -29.48 2.18 -9.64
N ILE A 115 -30.12 3.34 -9.40
CA ILE A 115 -31.57 3.44 -9.37
C ILE A 115 -32.16 3.15 -10.76
N SER A 116 -31.59 3.74 -11.80
CA SER A 116 -32.02 3.50 -13.20
C SER A 116 -31.79 2.05 -13.62
N LYS A 117 -30.69 1.43 -13.16
CA LYS A 117 -30.41 0.02 -13.39
C LYS A 117 -31.45 -0.90 -12.75
N GLU A 118 -31.87 -0.63 -11.52
CA GLU A 118 -32.93 -1.40 -10.85
C GLU A 118 -34.24 -1.30 -11.61
N ARG A 119 -34.62 -0.11 -12.06
CA ARG A 119 -35.87 0.04 -12.91
C ARG A 119 -35.77 -0.73 -14.20
N LEU A 120 -34.63 -0.69 -14.89
CA LEU A 120 -34.35 -1.47 -16.08
C LEU A 120 -34.53 -2.98 -15.80
N GLN A 121 -33.95 -3.47 -14.70
CA GLN A 121 -34.02 -4.87 -14.31
C GLN A 121 -35.48 -5.33 -14.06
N MET A 122 -36.27 -4.47 -13.42
CA MET A 122 -37.71 -4.76 -13.24
C MET A 122 -38.45 -4.86 -14.57
N TYR A 123 -38.23 -3.94 -15.53
CA TYR A 123 -38.85 -4.01 -16.84
C TYR A 123 -38.41 -5.24 -17.67
N ILE A 124 -37.13 -5.63 -17.51
CA ILE A 124 -36.62 -6.88 -18.10
C ILE A 124 -37.33 -8.09 -17.50
N SER A 125 -37.48 -8.13 -16.19
CA SER A 125 -38.22 -9.23 -15.49
C SER A 125 -39.68 -9.31 -15.89
N LEU A 126 -40.33 -8.18 -16.10
CA LEU A 126 -41.72 -8.07 -16.59
C LEU A 126 -41.87 -8.31 -18.10
N LYS A 127 -40.77 -8.60 -18.81
CA LYS A 127 -40.76 -8.80 -20.26
C LYS A 127 -41.37 -7.63 -21.04
N ASN A 128 -41.15 -6.40 -20.61
CA ASN A 128 -41.61 -5.18 -21.28
C ASN A 128 -40.45 -4.53 -22.06
N PRO A 129 -40.26 -4.86 -23.35
CA PRO A 129 -39.11 -4.41 -24.13
C PRO A 129 -39.10 -2.91 -24.37
N ALA A 130 -40.26 -2.28 -24.53
CA ALA A 130 -40.35 -0.84 -24.81
C ALA A 130 -39.90 -0.02 -23.61
N GLN A 131 -40.40 -0.33 -22.40
CA GLN A 131 -40.01 0.38 -21.19
C GLN A 131 -38.54 0.04 -20.77
N ALA A 132 -38.12 -1.22 -20.97
CA ALA A 132 -36.78 -1.64 -20.75
C ALA A 132 -35.79 -0.88 -21.66
N LYS A 133 -36.10 -0.71 -22.95
CA LYS A 133 -35.26 0.07 -23.87
C LYS A 133 -35.14 1.53 -23.45
N ASN A 134 -36.24 2.18 -23.08
CA ASN A 134 -36.24 3.55 -22.59
C ASN A 134 -35.34 3.70 -21.34
N GLN A 135 -35.42 2.76 -20.39
CA GLN A 135 -34.55 2.81 -19.21
C GLN A 135 -33.07 2.51 -19.54
N LEU A 136 -32.83 1.63 -20.52
CA LEU A 136 -31.46 1.38 -21.00
C LEU A 136 -30.84 2.63 -21.61
N ASP A 137 -31.59 3.37 -22.45
CA ASP A 137 -31.10 4.60 -23.07
C ASP A 137 -30.75 5.66 -22.01
N LYS A 138 -31.60 5.81 -20.97
CA LYS A 138 -31.29 6.69 -19.82
C LYS A 138 -30.06 6.23 -19.06
N LEU A 139 -29.87 4.94 -18.88
CA LEU A 139 -28.71 4.40 -18.18
C LEU A 139 -27.41 4.65 -18.96
N GLU A 140 -27.48 4.56 -20.30
CA GLU A 140 -26.34 4.90 -21.18
C GLU A 140 -26.00 6.38 -21.09
N GLU A 141 -26.99 7.27 -21.08
CA GLU A 141 -26.79 8.70 -20.91
C GLU A 141 -26.12 8.99 -19.56
N ILE A 142 -26.63 8.47 -18.46
CA ILE A 142 -26.06 8.65 -17.12
C ILE A 142 -24.61 8.18 -17.07
N ALA A 143 -24.32 7.00 -17.61
CA ALA A 143 -22.97 6.44 -17.61
C ALA A 143 -21.99 7.28 -18.44
N SER A 144 -22.44 7.82 -19.60
CA SER A 144 -21.61 8.68 -20.44
C SER A 144 -21.27 10.01 -19.79
N LEU A 145 -22.22 10.60 -19.04
CA LEU A 145 -22.04 11.86 -18.32
C LEU A 145 -21.21 11.70 -17.06
N ALA A 146 -21.31 10.54 -16.40
CA ALA A 146 -20.52 10.22 -15.20
C ALA A 146 -19.02 10.11 -15.46
N LYS A 147 -18.60 9.75 -16.69
CA LYS A 147 -17.19 9.52 -17.09
C LYS A 147 -16.45 8.58 -16.13
N ASN A 148 -17.15 7.52 -15.69
CA ASN A 148 -16.67 6.55 -14.71
C ASN A 148 -16.57 5.17 -15.36
N ASP A 149 -15.33 4.64 -15.48
CA ASP A 149 -15.07 3.35 -16.13
C ASP A 149 -15.79 2.19 -15.45
N SER A 150 -15.94 2.21 -14.12
CA SER A 150 -16.66 1.17 -13.38
C SER A 150 -18.16 1.14 -13.75
N LEU A 151 -18.79 2.31 -13.92
CA LEU A 151 -20.18 2.38 -14.38
C LEU A 151 -20.31 1.89 -15.81
N MET A 152 -19.34 2.16 -16.69
CA MET A 152 -19.31 1.64 -18.05
C MET A 152 -19.21 0.11 -18.10
N GLU A 153 -18.41 -0.50 -17.21
CA GLU A 153 -18.37 -1.96 -17.08
C GLU A 153 -19.73 -2.53 -16.67
N VAL A 154 -20.36 -1.96 -15.63
CA VAL A 154 -21.70 -2.37 -15.18
C VAL A 154 -22.75 -2.15 -16.28
N LEU A 155 -22.65 -1.06 -17.04
CA LEU A 155 -23.52 -0.80 -18.17
C LEU A 155 -23.43 -1.90 -19.23
N LEU A 156 -22.23 -2.32 -19.62
CA LEU A 156 -22.04 -3.37 -20.62
C LEU A 156 -22.67 -4.71 -20.19
N TYR A 157 -22.51 -5.11 -18.93
CA TYR A 157 -23.21 -6.29 -18.38
C TYR A 157 -24.72 -6.13 -18.43
N THR A 158 -25.22 -4.96 -18.06
CA THR A 158 -26.67 -4.68 -18.04
C THR A 158 -27.25 -4.68 -19.45
N LYS A 159 -26.52 -4.09 -20.42
CA LYS A 159 -26.89 -4.13 -21.86
C LYS A 159 -26.93 -5.56 -22.38
N ALA A 160 -25.92 -6.35 -22.07
CA ALA A 160 -25.88 -7.75 -22.49
C ALA A 160 -27.07 -8.53 -21.95
N ASN A 161 -27.43 -8.38 -20.67
CA ASN A 161 -28.60 -9.03 -20.07
C ASN A 161 -29.90 -8.60 -20.77
N TYR A 162 -30.06 -7.31 -21.06
CA TYR A 162 -31.18 -6.80 -21.83
C TYR A 162 -31.24 -7.47 -23.21
N TYR A 163 -30.17 -7.44 -23.99
CA TYR A 163 -30.15 -7.97 -25.35
C TYR A 163 -30.44 -9.47 -25.40
N TYR A 164 -29.83 -10.28 -24.52
CA TYR A 164 -30.12 -11.73 -24.48
C TYR A 164 -31.56 -12.04 -24.04
N THR A 165 -32.11 -11.24 -23.10
CA THR A 165 -33.49 -11.45 -22.65
C THR A 165 -34.49 -11.20 -23.75
N PHE A 166 -34.18 -10.28 -24.67
CA PHE A 166 -35.07 -9.95 -25.81
C PHE A 166 -34.58 -10.53 -27.15
N ASN A 167 -33.82 -11.63 -27.10
CA ASN A 167 -33.32 -12.40 -28.25
C ASN A 167 -32.45 -11.60 -29.25
N GLN A 168 -31.82 -10.50 -28.81
CA GLN A 168 -30.89 -9.72 -29.61
C GLN A 168 -29.46 -10.19 -29.35
N ASN A 169 -29.18 -11.47 -29.62
CA ASN A 169 -27.97 -12.17 -29.22
C ASN A 169 -26.67 -11.50 -29.77
N THR A 170 -26.70 -11.03 -31.01
CA THR A 170 -25.52 -10.36 -31.63
C THR A 170 -25.06 -9.11 -30.86
N GLN A 171 -26.02 -8.30 -30.39
CA GLN A 171 -25.74 -7.13 -29.58
C GLN A 171 -25.22 -7.54 -28.17
N GLY A 172 -25.80 -8.58 -27.60
CA GLY A 172 -25.31 -9.14 -26.33
C GLY A 172 -23.88 -9.65 -26.43
N ASP A 173 -23.57 -10.39 -27.50
CA ASP A 173 -22.22 -10.87 -27.79
C ASP A 173 -21.22 -9.71 -27.95
N ALA A 174 -21.65 -8.62 -28.60
CA ALA A 174 -20.80 -7.43 -28.77
C ALA A 174 -20.43 -6.79 -27.43
N CYS A 175 -21.39 -6.75 -26.49
CA CYS A 175 -21.13 -6.23 -25.13
C CYS A 175 -20.09 -7.08 -24.39
N PHE A 176 -20.25 -8.42 -24.41
CA PHE A 176 -19.29 -9.31 -23.75
C PHE A 176 -17.92 -9.31 -24.42
N ARG A 177 -17.85 -9.28 -25.75
CA ARG A 177 -16.56 -9.11 -26.46
C ARG A 177 -15.83 -7.86 -26.03
N LYS A 178 -16.54 -6.74 -25.89
CA LYS A 178 -15.94 -5.47 -25.43
C LYS A 178 -15.41 -5.59 -23.99
N LEU A 179 -16.17 -6.18 -23.06
CA LEU A 179 -15.73 -6.42 -21.69
C LEU A 179 -14.48 -7.31 -21.63
N ILE A 180 -14.51 -8.43 -22.35
CA ILE A 180 -13.40 -9.38 -22.41
C ILE A 180 -12.14 -8.71 -22.97
N SER A 181 -12.27 -7.88 -24.04
CA SER A 181 -11.14 -7.12 -24.59
C SER A 181 -10.54 -6.17 -23.55
N GLN A 182 -11.39 -5.37 -22.89
CA GLN A 182 -10.95 -4.43 -21.85
C GLN A 182 -10.23 -5.12 -20.68
N TYR A 183 -10.74 -6.25 -20.20
CA TYR A 183 -10.10 -6.98 -19.11
C TYR A 183 -8.82 -7.68 -19.54
N LYS A 184 -8.73 -8.17 -20.79
CA LYS A 184 -7.48 -8.71 -21.35
C LYS A 184 -6.39 -7.64 -21.44
N GLU A 185 -6.73 -6.43 -21.88
CA GLU A 185 -5.81 -5.28 -21.92
C GLU A 185 -5.29 -4.90 -20.53
N LYS A 186 -6.17 -4.95 -19.52
CA LYS A 186 -5.82 -4.72 -18.11
C LYS A 186 -5.13 -5.90 -17.43
N LYS A 187 -4.98 -7.05 -18.14
CA LYS A 187 -4.47 -8.33 -17.60
C LYS A 187 -5.29 -8.86 -16.42
N ASP A 188 -6.56 -8.50 -16.33
CA ASP A 188 -7.48 -8.97 -15.29
C ASP A 188 -8.14 -10.28 -15.75
N TYR A 189 -7.39 -11.36 -15.69
CA TYR A 189 -7.77 -12.67 -16.21
C TYR A 189 -8.93 -13.31 -15.46
N ASP A 190 -9.07 -12.97 -14.17
CA ASP A 190 -10.18 -13.43 -13.34
C ASP A 190 -11.50 -12.83 -13.83
N LYS A 191 -11.52 -11.55 -14.13
CA LYS A 191 -12.72 -10.89 -14.68
C LYS A 191 -13.08 -11.39 -16.07
N VAL A 192 -12.10 -11.74 -16.90
CA VAL A 192 -12.39 -12.42 -18.19
C VAL A 192 -13.07 -13.76 -17.96
N SER A 193 -12.58 -14.57 -17.02
CA SER A 193 -13.18 -15.85 -16.64
C SER A 193 -14.61 -15.66 -16.10
N ASP A 194 -14.84 -14.63 -15.31
CA ASP A 194 -16.16 -14.30 -14.76
C ASP A 194 -17.13 -13.80 -15.85
N CYS A 195 -16.65 -13.12 -16.90
CA CYS A 195 -17.45 -12.82 -18.07
C CYS A 195 -18.02 -14.10 -18.72
N TYR A 196 -17.18 -15.10 -18.97
CA TYR A 196 -17.62 -16.37 -19.55
C TYR A 196 -18.60 -17.10 -18.65
N LYS A 197 -18.32 -17.21 -17.34
CA LYS A 197 -19.24 -17.83 -16.36
C LYS A 197 -20.57 -17.11 -16.31
N THR A 198 -20.57 -15.79 -16.35
CA THR A 198 -21.80 -14.97 -16.36
C THR A 198 -22.61 -15.23 -17.62
N LEU A 199 -21.95 -15.28 -18.79
CA LEU A 199 -22.61 -15.54 -20.05
C LEU A 199 -23.22 -16.97 -20.10
N ILE A 200 -22.51 -17.97 -19.59
CA ILE A 200 -23.04 -19.33 -19.39
C ILE A 200 -24.28 -19.30 -18.49
N GLY A 201 -24.26 -18.54 -17.41
CA GLY A 201 -25.39 -18.35 -16.51
C GLY A 201 -26.60 -17.70 -17.19
N ILE A 202 -26.38 -16.70 -18.03
CA ILE A 202 -27.42 -16.04 -18.83
C ILE A 202 -28.01 -17.02 -19.86
N ALA A 203 -27.14 -17.71 -20.60
CA ALA A 203 -27.56 -18.71 -21.60
C ALA A 203 -28.44 -19.83 -20.98
N ARG A 204 -28.03 -20.31 -19.79
CA ARG A 204 -28.80 -21.30 -19.03
C ARG A 204 -30.16 -20.77 -18.59
N LYS A 205 -30.23 -19.55 -18.05
CA LYS A 205 -31.49 -18.91 -17.63
C LYS A 205 -32.44 -18.66 -18.81
N ALA A 206 -31.87 -18.31 -19.97
CA ALA A 206 -32.60 -18.10 -21.21
C ALA A 206 -32.97 -19.41 -21.96
N ASN A 207 -32.52 -20.55 -21.44
CA ASN A 207 -32.67 -21.86 -22.10
C ASN A 207 -32.10 -21.89 -23.54
N ASN A 208 -31.01 -21.14 -23.77
CA ASN A 208 -30.36 -20.97 -25.07
C ASN A 208 -29.14 -21.93 -25.17
N ALA A 209 -29.43 -23.18 -25.61
CA ALA A 209 -28.41 -24.22 -25.73
C ALA A 209 -27.24 -23.85 -26.69
N PRO A 210 -27.49 -23.28 -27.91
CA PRO A 210 -26.42 -22.91 -28.81
C PRO A 210 -25.48 -21.81 -28.23
N LEU A 211 -26.03 -20.86 -27.49
CA LEU A 211 -25.23 -19.85 -26.80
C LEU A 211 -24.36 -20.47 -25.68
N MET A 212 -24.97 -21.41 -24.94
CA MET A 212 -24.27 -22.09 -23.84
C MET A 212 -23.10 -22.92 -24.35
N GLU A 213 -23.31 -23.76 -25.41
CA GLU A 213 -22.29 -24.58 -26.04
C GLU A 213 -21.09 -23.73 -26.52
N ARG A 214 -21.34 -22.73 -27.37
CA ARG A 214 -20.32 -21.82 -27.90
C ARG A 214 -19.55 -21.09 -26.79
N THR A 215 -20.22 -20.72 -25.71
CA THR A 215 -19.60 -20.03 -24.60
C THR A 215 -18.72 -20.96 -23.78
N TYR A 216 -19.13 -22.21 -23.58
CA TYR A 216 -18.30 -23.24 -22.93
C TYR A 216 -17.04 -23.52 -23.73
N GLU A 217 -17.14 -23.70 -25.04
CA GLU A 217 -15.96 -23.88 -25.91
C GLU A 217 -14.98 -22.70 -25.78
N SER A 218 -15.51 -21.48 -25.88
CA SER A 218 -14.70 -20.27 -25.72
C SER A 218 -14.06 -20.18 -24.33
N TYR A 219 -14.75 -20.62 -23.30
CA TYR A 219 -14.25 -20.62 -21.92
C TYR A 219 -13.12 -21.65 -21.71
N ILE A 220 -13.25 -22.85 -22.31
CA ILE A 220 -12.21 -23.87 -22.26
C ILE A 220 -10.92 -23.33 -22.91
N VAL A 221 -11.03 -22.83 -24.15
CA VAL A 221 -9.89 -22.22 -24.87
C VAL A 221 -9.26 -21.09 -24.06
N TRP A 222 -10.08 -20.26 -23.43
CA TRP A 222 -9.63 -19.19 -22.56
C TRP A 222 -8.87 -19.72 -21.33
N THR A 223 -9.39 -20.74 -20.66
CA THR A 223 -8.77 -21.33 -19.46
C THR A 223 -7.37 -21.87 -19.75
N ASP A 224 -7.20 -22.53 -20.91
CA ASP A 224 -5.88 -23.01 -21.33
C ASP A 224 -4.94 -21.86 -21.70
N SER A 225 -5.46 -20.81 -22.32
CA SER A 225 -4.70 -19.59 -22.61
C SER A 225 -4.24 -18.88 -21.34
N VAL A 226 -5.09 -18.79 -20.31
CA VAL A 226 -4.75 -18.16 -19.02
C VAL A 226 -3.62 -18.88 -18.32
N LYS A 227 -3.61 -20.20 -18.31
CA LYS A 227 -2.50 -21.00 -17.73
C LYS A 227 -1.16 -20.65 -18.37
N ALA A 228 -1.13 -20.51 -19.69
CA ALA A 228 0.06 -20.11 -20.41
C ALA A 228 0.49 -18.67 -20.11
N LEU A 229 -0.48 -17.73 -20.04
CA LEU A 229 -0.21 -16.32 -19.75
C LEU A 229 0.27 -16.10 -18.31
N THR A 230 -0.35 -16.76 -17.32
CA THR A 230 0.07 -16.66 -15.92
C THR A 230 1.46 -17.25 -15.72
N ALA A 231 1.76 -18.40 -16.33
CA ALA A 231 3.10 -18.99 -16.29
C ALA A 231 4.16 -18.05 -16.89
N GLN A 232 3.83 -17.37 -18.00
CA GLN A 232 4.71 -16.36 -18.61
C GLN A 232 4.92 -15.14 -17.72
N ASP A 233 3.86 -14.63 -17.08
CA ASP A 233 3.96 -13.49 -16.18
C ASP A 233 4.75 -13.85 -14.91
N GLU A 234 4.56 -15.05 -14.35
CA GLU A 234 5.36 -15.56 -13.23
C GLU A 234 6.85 -15.68 -13.59
N LEU A 235 7.15 -16.18 -14.78
CA LEU A 235 8.53 -16.26 -15.29
C LEU A 235 9.17 -14.88 -15.42
N ASN A 236 8.42 -13.90 -15.92
CA ASN A 236 8.89 -12.52 -16.05
C ASN A 236 9.14 -11.86 -14.68
N VAL A 237 8.28 -12.13 -13.69
CA VAL A 237 8.49 -11.66 -12.31
C VAL A 237 9.72 -12.30 -11.69
N LEU A 238 9.91 -13.61 -11.88
CA LEU A 238 11.07 -14.33 -11.38
C LEU A 238 12.37 -13.79 -12.01
N LYS A 239 12.36 -13.54 -13.33
CA LYS A 239 13.49 -12.94 -14.03
C LYS A 239 13.87 -11.58 -13.49
N ARG A 240 12.88 -10.69 -13.27
CA ARG A 240 13.14 -9.37 -12.64
C ARG A 240 13.78 -9.51 -11.26
N LYS A 241 13.22 -10.37 -10.40
CA LYS A 241 13.79 -10.62 -9.05
C LYS A 241 15.23 -11.16 -9.13
N TYR A 242 15.52 -12.00 -10.11
CA TYR A 242 16.86 -12.50 -10.35
C TYR A 242 17.81 -11.35 -10.77
N ASP A 243 17.40 -10.51 -11.71
CA ASP A 243 18.19 -9.36 -12.17
C ASP A 243 18.42 -8.35 -11.02
N GLU A 244 17.40 -8.05 -10.21
CA GLU A 244 17.53 -7.20 -9.01
C GLU A 244 18.50 -7.81 -7.99
N SER A 245 18.48 -9.14 -7.79
CA SER A 245 19.40 -9.82 -6.89
C SER A 245 20.83 -9.77 -7.38
N LEU A 246 21.06 -9.91 -8.70
CA LEU A 246 22.39 -9.76 -9.31
C LEU A 246 22.94 -8.35 -9.14
N GLN A 247 22.12 -7.31 -9.36
CA GLN A 247 22.53 -5.92 -9.11
C GLN A 247 22.90 -5.70 -7.65
N THR A 248 22.10 -6.24 -6.73
CA THR A 248 22.36 -6.13 -5.29
C THR A 248 23.70 -6.83 -4.90
N ILE A 249 24.03 -7.95 -5.53
CA ILE A 249 25.30 -8.65 -5.32
C ILE A 249 26.45 -7.81 -5.87
N GLN A 250 26.34 -7.28 -7.09
CA GLN A 250 27.37 -6.41 -7.68
C GLN A 250 27.63 -5.16 -6.85
N ASP A 251 26.58 -4.52 -6.34
CA ASP A 251 26.69 -3.36 -5.47
C ASP A 251 27.36 -3.70 -4.14
N LYS A 252 27.08 -4.87 -3.57
CA LYS A 252 27.77 -5.35 -2.36
C LYS A 252 29.24 -5.66 -2.62
N ASP A 253 29.58 -6.30 -3.73
CA ASP A 253 30.98 -6.58 -4.09
C ASP A 253 31.78 -5.30 -4.30
N SER A 254 31.21 -4.30 -4.95
CA SER A 254 31.86 -3.00 -5.12
C SER A 254 32.09 -2.27 -3.76
N THR A 255 31.12 -2.35 -2.85
CA THR A 255 31.24 -1.77 -1.49
C THR A 255 32.21 -2.54 -0.61
N VAL A 256 32.31 -3.87 -0.74
CA VAL A 256 33.28 -4.71 -0.04
C VAL A 256 34.70 -4.38 -0.53
N SER A 257 34.91 -4.28 -1.84
CA SER A 257 36.19 -3.90 -2.44
C SER A 257 36.64 -2.50 -1.96
N ALA A 258 35.74 -1.51 -1.95
CA ALA A 258 36.05 -0.18 -1.46
C ALA A 258 36.46 -0.18 0.04
N LYS A 259 35.75 -0.97 0.88
CA LYS A 259 36.11 -1.12 2.30
C LYS A 259 37.48 -1.81 2.48
N GLN A 260 37.83 -2.81 1.65
CA GLN A 260 39.14 -3.45 1.70
C GLN A 260 40.26 -2.45 1.39
N TYR A 261 40.14 -1.60 0.37
CA TYR A 261 41.13 -0.56 0.05
C TYR A 261 41.30 0.44 1.20
N ILE A 262 40.21 0.82 1.87
CA ILE A 262 40.28 1.71 3.05
C ILE A 262 41.03 1.03 4.19
N ILE A 263 40.79 -0.25 4.47
CA ILE A 263 41.47 -1.00 5.52
C ILE A 263 43.01 -1.11 5.22
N ILE A 264 43.36 -1.45 3.98
CA ILE A 264 44.75 -1.55 3.54
C ILE A 264 45.44 -0.18 3.70
N GLY A 265 44.81 0.91 3.28
CA GLY A 265 45.32 2.27 3.45
C GLY A 265 45.54 2.66 4.92
N LEU A 266 44.62 2.27 5.80
CA LEU A 266 44.76 2.53 7.25
C LEU A 266 45.91 1.73 7.87
N CYS A 267 46.09 0.46 7.49
CA CYS A 267 47.17 -0.39 7.96
C CYS A 267 48.54 0.16 7.52
N THR A 268 48.70 0.64 6.29
CA THR A 268 49.92 1.24 5.79
C THR A 268 50.26 2.52 6.53
N LEU A 269 49.28 3.36 6.83
CA LEU A 269 49.46 4.60 7.60
C LEU A 269 49.91 4.32 9.03
N VAL A 270 49.32 3.31 9.70
CA VAL A 270 49.78 2.89 11.04
C VAL A 270 51.22 2.37 11.02
N ALA A 271 51.59 1.57 10.01
CA ALA A 271 52.95 1.07 9.87
C ALA A 271 54.00 2.22 9.72
N ILE A 272 53.66 3.25 8.94
CA ILE A 272 54.53 4.44 8.77
C ILE A 272 54.65 5.19 10.09
N LEU A 273 53.59 5.38 10.87
CA LEU A 273 53.63 6.02 12.17
C LEU A 273 54.50 5.25 13.16
N VAL A 274 54.40 3.94 13.21
CA VAL A 274 55.25 3.09 14.07
C VAL A 274 56.70 3.22 13.68
N ALA A 275 57.05 3.19 12.39
CA ALA A 275 58.41 3.40 11.92
C ALA A 275 58.96 4.79 12.32
N ALA A 276 58.15 5.87 12.22
CA ALA A 276 58.52 7.20 12.63
C ALA A 276 58.81 7.29 14.15
N ILE A 277 58.00 6.62 14.97
CA ILE A 277 58.21 6.55 16.43
C ILE A 277 59.53 5.83 16.76
N ILE A 278 59.84 4.73 16.08
CA ILE A 278 61.11 4.00 16.26
C ILE A 278 62.27 4.88 15.93
N VAL A 279 62.26 5.59 14.80
CA VAL A 279 63.31 6.53 14.42
C VAL A 279 63.49 7.63 15.44
N LEU A 280 62.37 8.20 15.93
CA LEU A 280 62.43 9.24 16.98
C LEU A 280 63.00 8.70 18.27
N ALA A 281 62.72 7.50 18.70
CA ALA A 281 63.29 6.85 19.89
C ALA A 281 64.79 6.63 19.74
N ILE A 282 65.24 6.20 18.55
CA ILE A 282 66.67 6.05 18.28
C ILE A 282 67.43 7.40 18.36
N LEU A 283 66.82 8.45 17.80
CA LEU A 283 67.42 9.82 17.89
C LEU A 283 67.44 10.32 19.32
N LEU A 284 66.39 10.10 20.12
CA LEU A 284 66.41 10.46 21.54
C LEU A 284 67.51 9.71 22.33
N LEU A 285 67.66 8.39 22.08
CA LEU A 285 68.70 7.60 22.71
C LEU A 285 70.10 8.12 22.34
N LYS A 286 70.33 8.45 21.07
CA LYS A 286 71.62 9.09 20.65
C LYS A 286 71.84 10.42 21.31
N PHE A 287 70.80 11.24 21.43
CA PHE A 287 70.88 12.54 22.10
C PHE A 287 71.21 12.40 23.61
N ILE A 288 70.51 11.46 24.30
CA ILE A 288 70.78 11.18 25.73
C ILE A 288 72.22 10.66 25.94
N THR A 289 72.68 9.73 25.10
CA THR A 289 74.01 9.18 25.20
C THR A 289 75.11 10.23 24.87
N GLY A 290 74.86 11.10 23.89
CA GLY A 290 75.64 12.22 23.54
C GLY A 290 75.81 13.22 24.74
N ASN A 291 74.67 13.61 25.31
CA ASN A 291 74.62 14.47 26.48
C ASN A 291 75.37 13.87 27.72
N ARG A 292 75.21 12.54 27.93
CA ARG A 292 75.93 11.83 29.00
C ARG A 292 77.48 11.86 28.79
N LYS A 293 77.93 11.66 27.51
CA LYS A 293 79.37 11.75 27.15
C LYS A 293 79.85 13.16 27.35
N LEU A 294 79.14 14.20 26.92
CA LEU A 294 79.49 15.58 27.08
C LEU A 294 79.61 15.96 28.56
N LYS A 295 78.65 15.53 29.39
CA LYS A 295 78.69 15.77 30.85
C LYS A 295 79.87 15.13 31.51
N LYS A 296 80.25 13.87 31.12
CA LYS A 296 81.49 13.24 31.59
C LYS A 296 82.74 14.00 31.17
N SER A 297 82.82 14.47 29.91
CA SER A 297 83.99 15.28 29.45
C SER A 297 84.11 16.59 30.19
N VAL A 298 82.95 17.24 30.50
CA VAL A 298 83.00 18.49 31.32
C VAL A 298 83.48 18.22 32.74
N VAL A 299 83.02 17.11 33.36
CA VAL A 299 83.56 16.74 34.74
C VAL A 299 85.04 16.48 34.70
N ILE A 300 85.55 15.68 33.75
CA ILE A 300 87.00 15.40 33.61
C ILE A 300 87.77 16.68 33.32
N ALA A 301 87.24 17.60 32.49
CA ALA A 301 87.92 18.90 32.24
C ALA A 301 87.98 19.78 33.49
N ASN A 302 86.91 19.78 34.32
CA ASN A 302 86.88 20.49 35.58
C ASN A 302 87.86 19.88 36.61
N GLU A 303 87.94 18.56 36.76
CA GLU A 303 88.87 17.85 37.60
C GLU A 303 90.36 18.20 37.19
N HIS A 304 90.59 18.20 35.87
CA HIS A 304 91.91 18.57 35.34
C HIS A 304 92.26 20.02 35.63
N ASN A 305 91.33 20.96 35.56
CA ASN A 305 91.48 22.33 35.91
C ASN A 305 91.66 22.50 37.42
N GLU A 306 91.02 21.80 38.30
CA GLU A 306 91.25 21.81 39.73
C GLU A 306 92.63 21.28 40.08
N LEU A 307 93.03 20.16 39.44
CA LEU A 307 94.40 19.62 39.64
C LEU A 307 95.42 20.61 39.17
N LYS A 308 95.24 21.29 38.03
CA LYS A 308 96.12 22.32 37.54
C LYS A 308 96.21 23.49 38.51
N THR A 309 95.07 23.92 39.04
CA THR A 309 95.04 25.03 40.04
C THR A 309 95.69 24.63 41.33
N LYS A 310 95.54 23.41 41.85
CA LYS A 310 96.22 22.87 43.01
C LYS A 310 97.76 22.78 42.79
N PHE A 311 98.09 22.31 41.55
CA PHE A 311 99.52 22.25 41.18
C PHE A 311 100.15 23.63 41.15
N ILE A 312 99.52 24.63 40.53
CA ILE A 312 100.02 26.02 40.49
C ILE A 312 100.09 26.58 41.90
N ARG A 313 99.11 26.33 42.78
CA ARG A 313 99.08 26.80 44.16
C ARG A 313 100.21 26.16 44.97
N ASN A 314 100.48 24.85 44.75
CA ASN A 314 101.61 24.17 45.42
C ASN A 314 102.95 24.70 44.96
N ILE A 315 103.15 24.98 43.65
CA ILE A 315 104.42 25.57 43.16
C ILE A 315 104.55 27.00 43.70
N SER A 316 103.51 27.81 43.70
CA SER A 316 103.53 29.13 44.26
C SER A 316 103.89 29.12 45.74
N SER A 317 103.36 28.21 46.55
CA SER A 317 103.63 28.10 47.98
C SER A 317 105.04 27.55 48.28
N GLN A 318 105.66 26.79 47.37
CA GLN A 318 107.02 26.33 47.49
C GLN A 318 108.10 27.38 47.01
N MET A 319 107.63 28.24 46.08
CA MET A 319 108.55 29.32 45.60
C MET A 319 108.50 30.58 46.44
N GLU A 320 107.43 30.84 47.19
CA GLU A 320 107.28 32.01 48.05
C GLU A 320 108.38 32.12 49.12
N PRO A 321 108.83 30.99 49.78
CA PRO A 321 109.95 31.11 50.75
C PRO A 321 111.30 31.30 50.10
N THR A 322 111.47 30.90 48.82
CA THR A 322 112.78 31.05 48.13
C THR A 322 112.97 32.45 47.51
N LEU A 323 111.84 33.17 47.24
CA LEU A 323 111.92 34.56 46.74
C LEU A 323 112.10 35.60 47.86
N ASN A 324 111.75 35.23 49.10
CA ASN A 324 111.97 36.15 50.27
C ASN A 324 113.36 36.04 50.89
N THR A 325 114.31 35.29 50.29
CA THR A 325 115.66 35.11 50.75
C THR A 325 116.64 35.60 49.74
N LEU A 326 116.35 36.41 48.78
CA LEU A 326 117.15 37.23 47.89
C LEU A 326 116.87 38.69 48.17
#